data_ca938ede6882fef4e1c3d39f96ff7518
#
_entry.id   ca938ede6882fef4e1c3d39f96ff7518
#
_cell.length_a   1.000
_cell.length_b   1.000
_cell.length_c   1.000
_cell.angle_alpha   90.00
_cell.angle_beta   90.00
_cell.angle_gamma   90.00
#
_symmetry.space_group_name_H-M   'P 1'
#
loop_
_entity.id
_entity.type
_entity.pdbx_description
1 polymer ?
#
loop_
_entity_poly.entity_id
_entity_poly.type
_entity_poly.pdbx_seq_one_letter_code
_entity_poly.pdbx_strand_id
1 'polypeptide(L)'
;MLNAHMDTVGAGGMASPFSPVVREGRVYGRGAYDMKASLGAIMLAARSLASGGLRGDVIVCAVADEEVASLGTAAVLQQFHADFGIVTEPTELALCLAHKGFVWLEVETAGVAAHGSRADLGVDAIAHMGPILSGVLALESRLRAGPRHGLLGTGSIHASLIEGGQEMSTYPARCLAKLERRTVPGEDGASVLREIEDLIGTEKATARVTLERPPSEVVPDHPLSSALERIADHPPLIGVAYWMDMALMNAAGIPTVAFGPSGEGAHADVEWVDVATAERCVSVYVNAATELCN
;
A
#
# COMPACT_ATOMS: atom_id res chain seq x y z
N MET A 1 8.09 17.38 6.22
CA MET A 1 8.78 16.44 5.28
C MET A 1 7.86 16.22 4.08
N LEU A 2 8.38 16.31 2.84
CA LEU A 2 7.66 16.01 1.61
C LEU A 2 8.30 14.76 0.98
N ASN A 3 7.54 13.69 0.83
CA ASN A 3 8.05 12.39 0.37
C ASN A 3 7.47 12.05 -1.00
N ALA A 4 8.35 11.61 -1.92
CA ALA A 4 7.98 11.04 -3.22
C ALA A 4 8.99 9.97 -3.62
N HIS A 5 8.51 8.87 -4.22
CA HIS A 5 9.42 7.87 -4.74
C HIS A 5 9.89 8.17 -6.17
N MET A 6 11.09 7.68 -6.48
CA MET A 6 11.76 7.88 -7.77
C MET A 6 11.62 6.67 -8.71
N ASP A 7 11.41 5.51 -8.14
CA ASP A 7 11.25 4.25 -8.87
C ASP A 7 9.89 4.17 -9.56
N THR A 8 9.68 3.16 -10.33
CA THR A 8 8.41 2.82 -11.00
C THR A 8 8.35 1.31 -11.17
N VAL A 9 7.16 0.79 -11.30
CA VAL A 9 7.00 -0.58 -11.81
C VAL A 9 7.56 -0.74 -13.22
N GLY A 10 7.68 -1.97 -13.69
CA GLY A 10 8.13 -2.27 -15.06
C GLY A 10 7.27 -1.61 -16.13
N ALA A 11 7.83 -1.49 -17.33
CA ALA A 11 7.18 -0.82 -18.46
C ALA A 11 5.92 -1.52 -19.00
N GLY A 12 5.73 -2.81 -18.67
CA GLY A 12 4.59 -3.58 -19.16
C GLY A 12 4.54 -3.62 -20.70
N GLY A 13 3.35 -3.44 -21.26
CA GLY A 13 3.11 -3.32 -22.70
C GLY A 13 3.19 -1.89 -23.24
N MET A 14 3.68 -0.91 -22.49
CA MET A 14 3.74 0.49 -22.89
C MET A 14 4.70 0.70 -24.05
N ALA A 15 4.25 1.29 -25.15
CA ALA A 15 5.02 1.40 -26.40
C ALA A 15 6.26 2.31 -26.30
N SER A 16 6.22 3.35 -25.49
CA SER A 16 7.32 4.32 -25.34
C SER A 16 7.39 4.81 -23.89
N PRO A 17 7.67 3.92 -22.90
CA PRO A 17 7.49 4.21 -21.48
C PRO A 17 8.36 5.36 -20.96
N PHE A 18 9.56 5.53 -21.52
CA PHE A 18 10.55 6.52 -21.07
C PHE A 18 10.76 7.67 -22.07
N SER A 19 9.83 7.82 -23.00
CA SER A 19 9.78 8.96 -23.94
C SER A 19 8.52 9.77 -23.67
N PRO A 20 8.53 10.69 -22.69
CA PRO A 20 7.32 11.36 -22.25
C PRO A 20 6.78 12.28 -23.35
N VAL A 21 5.46 12.31 -23.48
CA VAL A 21 4.76 13.17 -24.44
C VAL A 21 3.77 14.06 -23.69
N VAL A 22 3.86 15.37 -23.97
CA VAL A 22 2.87 16.33 -23.45
C VAL A 22 1.84 16.60 -24.54
N ARG A 23 0.59 16.31 -24.28
CA ARG A 23 -0.54 16.63 -25.16
C ARG A 23 -1.80 16.91 -24.35
N GLU A 24 -2.60 17.85 -24.80
CA GLU A 24 -3.90 18.20 -24.19
C GLU A 24 -3.83 18.43 -22.67
N GLY A 25 -2.76 19.07 -22.18
CA GLY A 25 -2.55 19.36 -20.77
C GLY A 25 -2.16 18.13 -19.91
N ARG A 26 -1.76 17.02 -20.54
CA ARG A 26 -1.36 15.78 -19.87
C ARG A 26 0.06 15.37 -20.24
N VAL A 27 0.78 14.80 -19.28
CA VAL A 27 2.07 14.14 -19.51
C VAL A 27 1.86 12.64 -19.52
N TYR A 28 2.21 12.00 -20.62
CA TYR A 28 2.13 10.54 -20.81
C TYR A 28 3.52 9.92 -20.66
N GLY A 29 3.61 8.81 -19.95
CA GLY A 29 4.83 8.01 -19.77
C GLY A 29 4.80 7.21 -18.48
N ARG A 30 5.63 6.17 -18.35
CA ARG A 30 5.75 5.39 -17.14
C ARG A 30 6.27 6.26 -15.98
N GLY A 31 5.58 6.21 -14.83
CA GLY A 31 5.85 7.02 -13.67
C GLY A 31 5.39 8.47 -13.79
N ALA A 32 4.69 8.86 -14.86
CA ALA A 32 4.17 10.22 -15.00
C ALA A 32 3.15 10.52 -13.90
N TYR A 33 2.26 9.59 -13.62
CA TYR A 33 1.24 9.67 -12.59
C TYR A 33 1.77 9.13 -11.26
N ASP A 34 2.37 7.96 -11.27
CA ASP A 34 2.89 7.24 -10.12
C ASP A 34 4.42 7.16 -10.15
N MET A 35 5.17 8.12 -9.46
CA MET A 35 4.64 9.41 -8.97
C MET A 35 5.60 10.59 -9.31
N LYS A 36 6.27 10.55 -10.50
CA LYS A 36 7.32 11.53 -10.86
C LYS A 36 6.80 12.96 -11.05
N ALA A 37 5.51 13.15 -11.42
CA ALA A 37 4.93 14.48 -11.43
C ALA A 37 4.91 15.09 -10.04
N SER A 38 4.56 14.30 -9.02
CA SER A 38 4.61 14.70 -7.62
C SER A 38 6.03 15.01 -7.16
N LEU A 39 7.00 14.17 -7.55
CA LEU A 39 8.41 14.46 -7.30
C LEU A 39 8.83 15.80 -7.89
N GLY A 40 8.45 16.08 -9.15
CA GLY A 40 8.64 17.38 -9.77
C GLY A 40 7.97 18.52 -8.99
N ALA A 41 6.76 18.30 -8.51
CA ALA A 41 6.01 19.29 -7.73
C ALA A 41 6.69 19.63 -6.40
N ILE A 42 7.18 18.65 -5.64
CA ILE A 42 7.91 18.93 -4.38
C ILE A 42 9.26 19.61 -4.63
N MET A 43 9.94 19.30 -5.73
CA MET A 43 11.18 20.01 -6.12
C MET A 43 10.91 21.46 -6.45
N LEU A 44 9.83 21.76 -7.16
CA LEU A 44 9.40 23.14 -7.47
C LEU A 44 8.95 23.88 -6.23
N ALA A 45 8.23 23.23 -5.31
CA ALA A 45 7.84 23.79 -4.03
C ALA A 45 9.08 24.15 -3.19
N ALA A 46 10.04 23.23 -3.05
CA ALA A 46 11.29 23.48 -2.33
C ALA A 46 12.06 24.66 -2.92
N ARG A 47 12.18 24.73 -4.25
CA ARG A 47 12.81 25.87 -4.95
C ARG A 47 12.10 27.19 -4.63
N SER A 48 10.77 27.20 -4.60
CA SER A 48 9.99 28.41 -4.28
C SER A 48 10.20 28.86 -2.83
N LEU A 49 10.37 27.90 -1.92
CA LEU A 49 10.57 28.15 -0.50
C LEU A 49 12.02 28.54 -0.13
N ALA A 50 13.01 28.24 -0.98
CA ALA A 50 14.43 28.45 -0.70
C ALA A 50 14.80 29.92 -0.42
N SER A 51 13.99 30.89 -0.89
CA SER A 51 14.21 32.32 -0.65
C SER A 51 13.32 32.90 0.45
N GLY A 52 12.51 32.10 1.12
CA GLY A 52 11.29 32.56 1.82
C GLY A 52 11.34 32.75 3.33
N GLY A 53 12.47 32.64 4.01
CA GLY A 53 12.56 32.99 5.43
C GLY A 53 11.64 32.17 6.37
N LEU A 54 11.42 30.89 6.09
CA LEU A 54 10.74 29.98 7.00
C LEU A 54 11.50 29.86 8.32
N ARG A 55 10.81 29.68 9.43
CA ARG A 55 11.42 29.46 10.74
C ARG A 55 11.83 28.00 10.96
N GLY A 56 11.14 27.07 10.28
CA GLY A 56 11.44 25.64 10.30
C GLY A 56 12.01 25.16 8.95
N ASP A 57 12.43 23.91 8.90
CA ASP A 57 13.04 23.27 7.74
C ASP A 57 11.98 22.56 6.88
N VAL A 58 12.21 22.53 5.57
CA VAL A 58 11.46 21.68 4.62
C VAL A 58 12.41 20.59 4.12
N ILE A 59 12.12 19.36 4.48
CA ILE A 59 12.87 18.18 4.05
C ILE A 59 12.17 17.57 2.84
N VAL A 60 12.86 17.52 1.69
CA VAL A 60 12.39 16.82 0.49
C VAL A 60 13.06 15.45 0.42
N CYS A 61 12.25 14.41 0.44
CA CYS A 61 12.68 13.02 0.36
C CYS A 61 12.35 12.48 -1.03
N ALA A 62 13.38 12.32 -1.87
CA ALA A 62 13.29 11.60 -3.13
C ALA A 62 13.79 10.16 -2.85
N VAL A 63 12.85 9.24 -2.62
CA VAL A 63 13.14 7.89 -2.13
C VAL A 63 13.12 6.87 -3.26
N ALA A 64 13.68 5.70 -3.00
CA ALA A 64 13.71 4.58 -3.93
C ALA A 64 13.05 3.35 -3.31
N ASP A 65 12.59 2.42 -4.18
CA ASP A 65 12.12 1.09 -3.79
C ASP A 65 10.74 1.10 -3.10
N GLU A 66 9.93 2.13 -3.30
CA GLU A 66 8.56 2.15 -2.76
C GLU A 66 7.73 0.99 -3.34
N GLU A 67 7.84 0.78 -4.64
CA GLU A 67 7.11 -0.22 -5.43
C GLU A 67 7.42 -1.69 -5.05
N VAL A 68 8.41 -1.91 -4.16
CA VAL A 68 8.83 -3.27 -3.75
C VAL A 68 8.91 -3.41 -2.23
N ALA A 69 9.79 -2.64 -1.57
CA ALA A 69 10.10 -2.84 -0.16
C ALA A 69 10.25 -1.54 0.66
N SER A 70 10.13 -0.36 0.04
CA SER A 70 10.23 0.97 0.68
C SER A 70 11.54 1.22 1.43
N LEU A 71 12.64 0.65 0.94
CA LEU A 71 13.95 0.76 1.60
C LEU A 71 14.42 2.21 1.70
N GLY A 72 14.06 3.05 0.71
CA GLY A 72 14.44 4.45 0.69
C GLY A 72 13.82 5.24 1.84
N THR A 73 12.52 5.19 2.01
CA THR A 73 11.82 5.85 3.13
C THR A 73 12.30 5.30 4.47
N ALA A 74 12.45 3.98 4.59
CA ALA A 74 12.98 3.38 5.82
C ALA A 74 14.39 3.91 6.19
N ALA A 75 15.27 4.11 5.20
CA ALA A 75 16.61 4.66 5.41
C ALA A 75 16.59 6.15 5.80
N VAL A 76 15.72 6.94 5.17
CA VAL A 76 15.52 8.36 5.52
C VAL A 76 15.07 8.51 6.96
N LEU A 77 14.11 7.71 7.41
CA LEU A 77 13.54 7.76 8.75
C LEU A 77 14.52 7.36 9.86
N GLN A 78 15.62 6.70 9.54
CA GLN A 78 16.71 6.43 10.50
C GLN A 78 17.60 7.65 10.77
N GLN A 79 17.60 8.65 9.89
CA GLN A 79 18.50 9.79 9.94
C GLN A 79 17.79 11.12 10.16
N PHE A 80 16.53 11.22 9.71
CA PHE A 80 15.79 12.46 9.72
C PHE A 80 14.44 12.27 10.42
N HIS A 81 14.04 13.32 11.15
CA HIS A 81 12.73 13.43 11.76
C HIS A 81 12.06 14.73 11.32
N ALA A 82 10.73 14.78 11.37
CA ALA A 82 9.95 15.97 11.10
C ALA A 82 8.71 15.99 11.99
N ASP A 83 8.16 17.17 12.23
CA ASP A 83 6.90 17.32 12.97
C ASP A 83 5.69 16.86 12.17
N PHE A 84 5.76 16.98 10.83
CA PHE A 84 4.69 16.60 9.89
C PHE A 84 5.25 16.04 8.58
N GLY A 85 4.45 15.21 7.91
CA GLY A 85 4.77 14.64 6.62
C GLY A 85 3.62 14.73 5.61
N ILE A 86 3.99 14.87 4.33
CA ILE A 86 3.07 14.69 3.20
C ILE A 86 3.72 13.70 2.25
N VAL A 87 3.08 12.55 2.05
CA VAL A 87 3.38 11.64 0.94
C VAL A 87 2.60 12.14 -0.27
N THR A 88 3.30 12.31 -1.39
CA THR A 88 2.71 13.02 -2.52
C THR A 88 2.17 12.08 -3.60
N GLU A 89 1.72 10.88 -3.18
CA GLU A 89 1.04 9.90 -4.00
C GLU A 89 -0.20 10.49 -4.68
N PRO A 90 -0.56 10.00 -5.87
CA PRO A 90 -1.74 10.44 -6.58
C PRO A 90 -3.03 10.21 -5.77
N THR A 91 -3.74 11.29 -5.49
CA THR A 91 -5.00 11.24 -4.71
C THR A 91 -6.15 12.01 -5.38
N GLU A 92 -6.02 12.37 -6.64
CA GLU A 92 -7.00 13.16 -7.39
C GLU A 92 -7.30 14.52 -6.73
N LEU A 93 -6.28 15.16 -6.11
CA LEU A 93 -6.39 16.35 -5.28
C LEU A 93 -7.27 16.17 -4.04
N ALA A 94 -7.64 14.95 -3.66
CA ALA A 94 -8.28 14.65 -2.38
C ALA A 94 -7.25 14.56 -1.26
N LEU A 95 -7.65 14.85 -0.02
CA LEU A 95 -6.81 14.68 1.15
C LEU A 95 -6.98 13.24 1.69
N CYS A 96 -5.97 12.42 1.50
CA CYS A 96 -5.97 11.04 1.95
C CYS A 96 -5.47 10.97 3.40
N LEU A 97 -6.37 10.59 4.31
CA LEU A 97 -6.11 10.47 5.74
C LEU A 97 -5.80 9.04 6.19
N ALA A 98 -6.15 8.04 5.38
CA ALA A 98 -5.97 6.65 5.76
C ALA A 98 -5.70 5.76 4.55
N HIS A 99 -4.94 4.70 4.75
CA HIS A 99 -4.81 3.63 3.77
C HIS A 99 -4.78 2.26 4.43
N LYS A 100 -5.16 1.23 3.65
CA LYS A 100 -5.09 -0.15 4.14
C LYS A 100 -3.65 -0.64 4.23
N GLY A 101 -3.42 -1.54 5.19
CA GLY A 101 -2.26 -2.39 5.22
C GLY A 101 -2.52 -3.72 4.51
N PHE A 102 -1.50 -4.58 4.55
CA PHE A 102 -1.67 -5.97 4.13
C PHE A 102 -0.74 -6.90 4.89
N VAL A 103 -1.19 -8.15 5.00
CA VAL A 103 -0.42 -9.25 5.57
C VAL A 103 -0.42 -10.39 4.55
N TRP A 104 0.76 -10.86 4.19
CA TRP A 104 0.92 -12.08 3.41
C TRP A 104 1.22 -13.24 4.33
N LEU A 105 0.53 -14.35 4.07
CA LEU A 105 0.67 -15.57 4.85
C LEU A 105 0.90 -16.76 3.94
N GLU A 106 1.60 -17.73 4.47
CA GLU A 106 1.66 -19.08 3.94
C GLU A 106 0.95 -20.03 4.89
N VAL A 107 0.08 -20.87 4.32
CA VAL A 107 -0.58 -21.97 5.02
C VAL A 107 -0.16 -23.26 4.34
N GLU A 108 0.43 -24.16 5.09
CA GLU A 108 0.93 -25.44 4.59
C GLU A 108 0.22 -26.59 5.28
N THR A 109 -0.32 -27.50 4.49
CA THR A 109 -0.87 -28.77 4.97
C THR A 109 0.09 -29.92 4.69
N ALA A 110 0.20 -30.82 5.66
CA ALA A 110 1.05 -32.00 5.59
C ALA A 110 0.25 -33.25 5.29
N GLY A 111 0.82 -34.10 4.44
CA GLY A 111 0.31 -35.41 4.09
C GLY A 111 1.38 -36.49 4.17
N VAL A 112 1.10 -37.66 3.59
CA VAL A 112 2.04 -38.76 3.45
C VAL A 112 1.99 -39.29 2.01
N ALA A 113 3.11 -39.20 1.31
CA ALA A 113 3.20 -39.71 -0.06
C ALA A 113 3.06 -41.24 -0.08
N ALA A 114 2.20 -41.72 -0.96
CA ALA A 114 2.02 -43.15 -1.22
C ALA A 114 1.50 -43.35 -2.63
N HIS A 115 1.69 -44.54 -3.17
CA HIS A 115 1.07 -44.87 -4.46
C HIS A 115 -0.43 -44.74 -4.40
N GLY A 116 -1.07 -44.20 -5.43
CA GLY A 116 -2.53 -43.88 -5.45
C GLY A 116 -3.46 -45.07 -5.14
N SER A 117 -2.99 -46.34 -5.31
CA SER A 117 -3.72 -47.52 -4.88
C SER A 117 -3.60 -47.84 -3.37
N ARG A 118 -2.74 -47.15 -2.64
CA ARG A 118 -2.44 -47.41 -1.22
C ARG A 118 -3.10 -46.36 -0.32
N ALA A 119 -4.43 -46.32 -0.34
CA ALA A 119 -5.24 -45.45 0.53
C ALA A 119 -5.06 -45.75 2.03
N ASP A 120 -4.54 -46.91 2.37
CA ASP A 120 -4.17 -47.34 3.72
C ASP A 120 -2.91 -46.66 4.27
N LEU A 121 -2.05 -46.14 3.38
CA LEU A 121 -0.77 -45.49 3.72
C LEU A 121 -0.73 -44.00 3.40
N GLY A 122 -1.44 -43.59 2.35
CA GLY A 122 -1.42 -42.21 1.88
C GLY A 122 -2.24 -41.27 2.77
N VAL A 123 -1.75 -40.03 2.94
CA VAL A 123 -2.51 -38.93 3.52
C VAL A 123 -2.47 -37.78 2.51
N ASP A 124 -3.64 -37.31 2.11
CA ASP A 124 -3.80 -36.32 1.05
C ASP A 124 -3.71 -34.90 1.61
N ALA A 125 -2.56 -34.24 1.42
CA ALA A 125 -2.38 -32.86 1.85
C ALA A 125 -3.27 -31.87 1.10
N ILE A 126 -3.60 -32.14 -0.18
CA ILE A 126 -4.49 -31.26 -0.96
C ILE A 126 -5.92 -31.33 -0.40
N ALA A 127 -6.38 -32.53 -0.06
CA ALA A 127 -7.70 -32.70 0.55
C ALA A 127 -7.79 -31.97 1.91
N HIS A 128 -6.73 -31.96 2.71
CA HIS A 128 -6.65 -31.21 3.97
C HIS A 128 -6.66 -29.69 3.77
N MET A 129 -6.21 -29.16 2.63
CA MET A 129 -6.31 -27.75 2.31
C MET A 129 -7.75 -27.30 1.98
N GLY A 130 -8.61 -28.20 1.55
CA GLY A 130 -9.99 -27.88 1.14
C GLY A 130 -10.82 -27.18 2.22
N PRO A 131 -10.95 -27.74 3.45
CA PRO A 131 -11.63 -27.07 4.56
C PRO A 131 -11.06 -25.70 4.90
N ILE A 132 -9.74 -25.54 4.84
CA ILE A 132 -9.05 -24.27 5.12
C ILE A 132 -9.45 -23.21 4.08
N LEU A 133 -9.43 -23.53 2.79
CA LEU A 133 -9.88 -22.60 1.74
C LEU A 133 -11.37 -22.25 1.86
N SER A 134 -12.20 -23.21 2.28
CA SER A 134 -13.62 -22.93 2.58
C SER A 134 -13.76 -21.98 3.77
N GLY A 135 -12.91 -22.12 4.78
CA GLY A 135 -12.83 -21.21 5.91
C GLY A 135 -12.36 -19.80 5.51
N VAL A 136 -11.42 -19.67 4.55
CA VAL A 136 -11.00 -18.37 4.00
C VAL A 136 -12.18 -17.65 3.34
N LEU A 137 -13.02 -18.35 2.55
CA LEU A 137 -14.23 -17.77 1.97
C LEU A 137 -15.25 -17.33 3.03
N ALA A 138 -15.39 -18.11 4.11
CA ALA A 138 -16.26 -17.74 5.23
C ALA A 138 -15.71 -16.52 5.99
N LEU A 139 -14.39 -16.45 6.18
CA LEU A 139 -13.72 -15.29 6.79
C LEU A 139 -13.91 -14.03 5.95
N GLU A 140 -13.70 -14.09 4.63
CA GLU A 140 -13.97 -12.97 3.73
C GLU A 140 -15.41 -12.46 3.87
N SER A 141 -16.38 -13.39 3.95
CA SER A 141 -17.79 -13.03 4.12
C SER A 141 -18.04 -12.34 5.47
N ARG A 142 -17.42 -12.82 6.56
CA ARG A 142 -17.49 -12.18 7.89
C ARG A 142 -16.87 -10.80 7.90
N LEU A 143 -15.68 -10.63 7.28
CA LEU A 143 -15.02 -9.33 7.18
C LEU A 143 -15.88 -8.30 6.47
N ARG A 144 -16.49 -8.68 5.33
CA ARG A 144 -17.40 -7.80 4.58
C ARG A 144 -18.65 -7.39 5.36
N ALA A 145 -19.15 -8.26 6.22
CA ALA A 145 -20.32 -8.01 7.06
C ALA A 145 -19.96 -7.35 8.40
N GLY A 146 -18.68 -7.28 8.75
CA GLY A 146 -18.18 -6.79 10.02
C GLY A 146 -18.13 -5.27 10.16
N PRO A 147 -17.51 -4.79 11.24
CA PRO A 147 -17.31 -3.37 11.48
C PRO A 147 -16.60 -2.69 10.30
N ARG A 148 -17.03 -1.48 10.00
CA ARG A 148 -16.49 -0.70 8.88
C ARG A 148 -15.71 0.50 9.40
N HIS A 149 -14.48 0.62 8.94
CA HIS A 149 -13.71 1.85 9.09
C HIS A 149 -14.35 2.98 8.26
N GLY A 150 -14.43 4.21 8.81
CA GLY A 150 -15.15 5.32 8.17
C GLY A 150 -14.70 5.63 6.74
N LEU A 151 -13.38 5.62 6.48
CA LEU A 151 -12.80 5.93 5.17
C LEU A 151 -12.42 4.68 4.36
N LEU A 152 -12.09 3.56 5.00
CA LEU A 152 -11.50 2.39 4.34
C LEU A 152 -12.48 1.22 4.14
N GLY A 153 -13.66 1.31 4.74
CA GLY A 153 -14.60 0.19 4.73
C GLY A 153 -14.09 -0.98 5.57
N THR A 154 -14.11 -2.19 5.03
CA THR A 154 -13.69 -3.40 5.74
C THR A 154 -12.35 -3.91 5.24
N GLY A 155 -11.66 -4.73 6.05
CA GLY A 155 -10.59 -5.58 5.56
C GLY A 155 -11.12 -6.62 4.57
N SER A 156 -10.22 -7.37 3.95
CA SER A 156 -10.57 -8.46 3.02
C SER A 156 -9.49 -9.54 3.03
N ILE A 157 -9.83 -10.76 2.64
CA ILE A 157 -8.88 -11.86 2.51
C ILE A 157 -9.13 -12.65 1.23
N HIS A 158 -8.06 -13.12 0.59
CA HIS A 158 -8.15 -14.07 -0.53
C HIS A 158 -6.93 -14.99 -0.58
N ALA A 159 -7.10 -16.12 -1.27
CA ALA A 159 -6.00 -16.99 -1.63
C ALA A 159 -5.41 -16.53 -2.97
N SER A 160 -4.14 -16.17 -2.97
CA SER A 160 -3.43 -15.65 -4.16
C SER A 160 -2.81 -16.77 -4.98
N LEU A 161 -2.22 -17.76 -4.31
CA LEU A 161 -1.53 -18.89 -4.95
C LEU A 161 -1.81 -20.18 -4.19
N ILE A 162 -1.81 -21.29 -4.90
CA ILE A 162 -1.86 -22.63 -4.33
C ILE A 162 -1.00 -23.57 -5.14
N GLU A 163 -0.24 -24.44 -4.47
CA GLU A 163 0.55 -25.49 -5.10
C GLU A 163 0.52 -26.75 -4.25
N GLY A 164 0.47 -27.92 -4.90
CA GLY A 164 0.49 -29.22 -4.20
C GLY A 164 0.51 -30.39 -5.17
N GLY A 165 1.03 -31.52 -4.69
CA GLY A 165 1.18 -32.73 -5.48
C GLY A 165 2.36 -32.70 -6.45
N GLN A 166 2.65 -33.84 -7.08
CA GLN A 166 3.73 -34.01 -8.05
C GLN A 166 3.27 -34.78 -9.29
N GLU A 167 2.42 -35.78 -9.11
CA GLU A 167 1.90 -36.62 -10.18
C GLU A 167 0.55 -37.27 -9.82
N MET A 168 -0.19 -37.73 -10.82
CA MET A 168 -1.54 -38.25 -10.64
C MET A 168 -1.62 -39.55 -9.81
N SER A 169 -0.57 -40.38 -9.84
CA SER A 169 -0.59 -41.68 -9.18
C SER A 169 -0.07 -41.69 -7.76
N THR A 170 0.11 -40.51 -7.14
CA THR A 170 0.73 -40.37 -5.82
C THR A 170 -0.09 -39.46 -4.92
N TYR A 171 -0.33 -39.91 -3.67
CA TYR A 171 -0.89 -39.04 -2.62
C TYR A 171 0.04 -37.85 -2.36
N PRO A 172 -0.45 -36.60 -2.36
CA PRO A 172 0.38 -35.42 -2.13
C PRO A 172 0.83 -35.33 -0.68
N ALA A 173 2.14 -35.24 -0.46
CA ALA A 173 2.69 -35.08 0.88
C ALA A 173 2.62 -33.64 1.43
N ARG A 174 2.39 -32.68 0.54
CA ARG A 174 2.39 -31.25 0.87
C ARG A 174 1.42 -30.48 -0.02
N CYS A 175 0.72 -29.52 0.56
CA CYS A 175 0.04 -28.46 -0.19
C CYS A 175 0.30 -27.12 0.51
N LEU A 176 0.63 -26.09 -0.28
CA LEU A 176 0.90 -24.73 0.18
C LEU A 176 -0.10 -23.77 -0.45
N ALA A 177 -0.78 -23.00 0.36
CA ALA A 177 -1.57 -21.83 -0.06
C ALA A 177 -0.90 -20.54 0.40
N LYS A 178 -0.87 -19.51 -0.47
CA LYS A 178 -0.45 -18.15 -0.11
C LYS A 178 -1.69 -17.26 -0.08
N LEU A 179 -1.85 -16.54 1.03
CA LEU A 179 -3.01 -15.70 1.29
C LEU A 179 -2.57 -14.24 1.40
N GLU A 180 -3.44 -13.34 0.97
CA GLU A 180 -3.32 -11.91 1.25
C GLU A 180 -4.52 -11.44 2.09
N ARG A 181 -4.25 -10.78 3.20
CA ARG A 181 -5.21 -10.14 4.09
C ARG A 181 -5.00 -8.63 4.05
N ARG A 182 -5.95 -7.86 3.47
CA ARG A 182 -5.97 -6.40 3.56
C ARG A 182 -6.49 -5.96 4.92
N THR A 183 -5.68 -5.17 5.65
CA THR A 183 -5.96 -4.74 7.01
C THR A 183 -6.42 -3.29 7.07
N VAL A 184 -7.17 -2.95 8.12
CA VAL A 184 -7.57 -1.58 8.46
C VAL A 184 -6.94 -1.18 9.81
N PRO A 185 -6.87 0.12 10.16
CA PRO A 185 -6.33 0.56 11.45
C PRO A 185 -6.92 -0.22 12.64
N GLY A 186 -6.02 -0.67 13.53
CA GLY A 186 -6.36 -1.55 14.66
C GLY A 186 -6.13 -3.05 14.39
N GLU A 187 -5.86 -3.45 13.15
CA GLU A 187 -5.47 -4.82 12.78
C GLU A 187 -3.96 -4.91 12.52
N ASP A 188 -3.34 -6.02 12.90
CA ASP A 188 -1.91 -6.31 12.72
C ASP A 188 -1.66 -7.76 12.28
N GLY A 189 -0.43 -8.08 11.91
CA GLY A 189 -0.03 -9.41 11.47
C GLY A 189 -0.28 -10.49 12.53
N ALA A 190 -0.17 -10.16 13.81
CA ALA A 190 -0.40 -11.10 14.90
C ALA A 190 -1.90 -11.43 15.05
N SER A 191 -2.78 -10.45 14.91
CA SER A 191 -4.23 -10.68 14.91
C SER A 191 -4.68 -11.47 13.69
N VAL A 192 -4.13 -11.15 12.52
CA VAL A 192 -4.39 -11.88 11.27
C VAL A 192 -3.90 -13.33 11.36
N LEU A 193 -2.71 -13.56 11.91
CA LEU A 193 -2.22 -14.93 12.09
C LEU A 193 -3.15 -15.76 12.97
N ARG A 194 -3.62 -15.20 14.09
CA ARG A 194 -4.62 -15.86 14.96
C ARG A 194 -5.92 -16.18 14.22
N GLU A 195 -6.44 -15.26 13.37
CA GLU A 195 -7.62 -15.54 12.53
C GLU A 195 -7.43 -16.79 11.66
N ILE A 196 -6.23 -16.99 11.13
CA ILE A 196 -5.91 -18.15 10.28
C ILE A 196 -5.66 -19.40 11.13
N GLU A 197 -5.00 -19.30 12.25
CA GLU A 197 -4.81 -20.43 13.18
C GLU A 197 -6.15 -20.96 13.71
N ASP A 198 -7.09 -20.09 14.06
CA ASP A 198 -8.44 -20.45 14.46
C ASP A 198 -9.20 -21.16 13.31
N LEU A 199 -8.97 -20.73 12.07
CA LEU A 199 -9.56 -21.34 10.88
C LEU A 199 -8.95 -22.71 10.58
N ILE A 200 -7.64 -22.90 10.79
CA ILE A 200 -6.97 -24.19 10.67
C ILE A 200 -7.51 -25.19 11.71
N GLY A 201 -7.74 -24.75 12.94
CA GLY A 201 -8.30 -25.57 14.00
C GLY A 201 -7.53 -26.86 14.25
N THR A 202 -8.16 -28.00 13.95
CA THR A 202 -7.57 -29.34 14.17
C THR A 202 -6.88 -29.93 12.94
N GLU A 203 -6.87 -29.22 11.80
CA GLU A 203 -6.22 -29.69 10.59
C GLU A 203 -4.69 -29.81 10.78
N LYS A 204 -4.06 -30.75 10.08
CA LYS A 204 -2.60 -30.91 10.06
C LYS A 204 -1.96 -29.83 9.18
N ALA A 205 -2.05 -28.60 9.65
CA ALA A 205 -1.55 -27.44 8.90
C ALA A 205 -0.77 -26.51 9.83
N THR A 206 0.06 -25.69 9.23
CA THR A 206 0.77 -24.58 9.87
C THR A 206 0.54 -23.31 9.09
N ALA A 207 0.48 -22.17 9.79
CA ALA A 207 0.44 -20.85 9.18
C ALA A 207 1.64 -20.01 9.63
N ARG A 208 2.10 -19.12 8.75
CA ARG A 208 3.11 -18.11 9.10
C ARG A 208 2.91 -16.83 8.31
N VAL A 209 3.18 -15.71 8.94
CA VAL A 209 3.28 -14.42 8.25
C VAL A 209 4.60 -14.37 7.50
N THR A 210 4.57 -13.97 6.23
CA THR A 210 5.77 -13.81 5.39
C THR A 210 6.11 -12.34 5.15
N LEU A 211 5.10 -11.48 5.16
CA LEU A 211 5.27 -10.03 5.05
C LEU A 211 4.10 -9.34 5.75
N GLU A 212 4.41 -8.24 6.42
CA GLU A 212 3.44 -7.32 6.97
C GLU A 212 3.75 -5.89 6.54
N ARG A 213 2.71 -5.18 6.14
CA ARG A 213 2.71 -3.74 5.92
C ARG A 213 1.53 -3.15 6.70
N PRO A 214 1.78 -2.34 7.74
CA PRO A 214 0.70 -1.85 8.60
C PRO A 214 -0.23 -0.89 7.84
N PRO A 215 -1.52 -0.83 8.20
CA PRO A 215 -2.39 0.25 7.77
C PRO A 215 -1.97 1.57 8.43
N SER A 216 -2.45 2.68 7.92
CA SER A 216 -2.16 3.99 8.49
C SER A 216 -3.40 4.88 8.51
N GLU A 217 -3.46 5.76 9.51
CA GLU A 217 -4.52 6.76 9.65
C GLU A 217 -4.01 7.98 10.42
N VAL A 218 -4.45 9.16 9.98
CA VAL A 218 -4.39 10.41 10.74
C VAL A 218 -5.82 10.94 10.88
N VAL A 219 -6.23 11.27 12.09
CA VAL A 219 -7.61 11.74 12.34
C VAL A 219 -7.89 13.07 11.67
N PRO A 220 -9.14 13.34 11.24
CA PRO A 220 -9.49 14.57 10.53
C PRO A 220 -9.22 15.87 11.30
N ASP A 221 -9.37 15.85 12.62
CA ASP A 221 -9.14 17.01 13.50
C ASP A 221 -7.66 17.19 13.92
N HIS A 222 -6.75 16.38 13.40
CA HIS A 222 -5.31 16.57 13.60
C HIS A 222 -4.87 17.91 12.98
N PRO A 223 -3.96 18.69 13.62
CA PRO A 223 -3.51 20.00 13.11
C PRO A 223 -3.05 19.96 11.65
N LEU A 224 -2.32 18.93 11.24
CA LEU A 224 -1.90 18.72 9.85
C LEU A 224 -3.09 18.56 8.89
N SER A 225 -4.05 17.69 9.24
CA SER A 225 -5.23 17.43 8.42
C SER A 225 -6.06 18.70 8.26
N SER A 226 -6.33 19.42 9.37
CA SER A 226 -7.09 20.66 9.37
C SER A 226 -6.39 21.79 8.60
N ALA A 227 -5.06 21.87 8.66
CA ALA A 227 -4.29 22.85 7.87
C ALA A 227 -4.40 22.56 6.37
N LEU A 228 -4.16 21.31 5.97
CA LEU A 228 -4.23 20.92 4.56
C LEU A 228 -5.64 21.01 3.99
N GLU A 229 -6.67 20.68 4.77
CA GLU A 229 -8.06 20.86 4.34
C GLU A 229 -8.35 22.32 3.98
N ARG A 230 -7.92 23.29 4.77
CA ARG A 230 -8.06 24.73 4.45
C ARG A 230 -7.21 25.15 3.25
N ILE A 231 -5.96 24.73 3.22
CA ILE A 231 -4.99 25.13 2.19
C ILE A 231 -5.38 24.58 0.81
N ALA A 232 -5.90 23.37 0.75
CA ALA A 232 -6.34 22.74 -0.48
C ALA A 232 -7.76 23.08 -0.90
N ASP A 233 -8.43 24.00 -0.18
CA ASP A 233 -9.79 24.48 -0.43
C ASP A 233 -10.87 23.42 -0.18
N HIS A 234 -10.83 22.80 1.00
CA HIS A 234 -11.77 21.78 1.48
C HIS A 234 -11.96 20.59 0.50
N PRO A 235 -10.88 19.88 0.15
CA PRO A 235 -10.97 18.73 -0.73
C PRO A 235 -11.74 17.58 -0.06
N PRO A 236 -12.22 16.61 -0.82
CA PRO A 236 -12.75 15.37 -0.24
C PRO A 236 -11.74 14.73 0.69
N LEU A 237 -12.20 14.29 1.87
CA LEU A 237 -11.40 13.44 2.77
C LEU A 237 -11.59 11.99 2.38
N ILE A 238 -10.51 11.30 2.06
CA ILE A 238 -10.56 9.92 1.55
C ILE A 238 -9.67 8.96 2.33
N GLY A 239 -9.98 7.68 2.19
CA GLY A 239 -9.08 6.57 2.46
C GLY A 239 -8.88 5.74 1.21
N VAL A 240 -7.70 5.17 1.03
CA VAL A 240 -7.36 4.36 -0.14
C VAL A 240 -7.07 2.91 0.23
N ALA A 241 -7.31 1.99 -0.71
CA ALA A 241 -7.16 0.57 -0.46
C ALA A 241 -5.73 0.06 -0.69
N TYR A 242 -4.90 0.80 -1.41
CA TYR A 242 -3.48 0.48 -1.60
C TYR A 242 -2.65 0.99 -0.41
N TRP A 243 -1.47 0.44 -0.26
CA TRP A 243 -0.50 0.81 0.77
C TRP A 243 0.46 1.86 0.19
N MET A 244 1.03 2.69 1.04
CA MET A 244 2.04 3.70 0.68
C MET A 244 2.98 4.01 1.86
N ASP A 245 4.08 4.69 1.61
CA ASP A 245 5.10 5.09 2.59
C ASP A 245 4.57 5.91 3.79
N MET A 246 3.36 6.44 3.71
CA MET A 246 2.69 7.14 4.81
C MET A 246 2.66 6.30 6.09
N ALA A 247 2.52 4.97 5.99
CA ALA A 247 2.54 4.08 7.14
C ALA A 247 3.89 4.05 7.85
N LEU A 248 5.00 4.07 7.12
CA LEU A 248 6.34 4.08 7.70
C LEU A 248 6.61 5.40 8.43
N MET A 249 6.19 6.51 7.84
CA MET A 249 6.36 7.84 8.45
C MET A 249 5.50 7.98 9.71
N ASN A 250 4.24 7.57 9.68
CA ASN A 250 3.36 7.57 10.85
C ASN A 250 3.89 6.63 11.96
N ALA A 251 4.39 5.45 11.61
CA ALA A 251 5.02 4.52 12.56
C ALA A 251 6.31 5.10 13.19
N ALA A 252 7.03 5.96 12.47
CA ALA A 252 8.19 6.70 12.99
C ALA A 252 7.81 7.92 13.84
N GLY A 253 6.51 8.14 14.11
CA GLY A 253 6.02 9.27 14.92
C GLY A 253 5.94 10.58 14.17
N ILE A 254 5.94 10.57 12.84
CA ILE A 254 5.74 11.73 11.97
C ILE A 254 4.31 11.70 11.45
N PRO A 255 3.35 12.47 12.01
CA PRO A 255 2.01 12.54 11.48
C PRO A 255 2.03 12.89 10.00
N THR A 256 1.52 11.99 9.15
CA THR A 256 1.66 12.06 7.71
C THR A 256 0.35 11.73 7.03
N VAL A 257 -0.02 12.55 6.06
CA VAL A 257 -1.18 12.35 5.16
C VAL A 257 -0.69 12.26 3.72
N ALA A 258 -1.57 11.85 2.79
CA ALA A 258 -1.22 11.91 1.38
C ALA A 258 -2.08 12.93 0.63
N PHE A 259 -1.43 13.63 -0.33
CA PHE A 259 -2.07 14.59 -1.22
C PHE A 259 -1.26 14.68 -2.51
N GLY A 260 -1.90 14.47 -3.65
CA GLY A 260 -1.22 14.49 -4.94
C GLY A 260 -2.13 14.73 -6.13
N PRO A 261 -1.56 14.77 -7.34
CA PRO A 261 -2.24 15.16 -8.57
C PRO A 261 -3.26 14.12 -9.06
N SER A 262 -3.99 14.54 -10.09
CA SER A 262 -4.94 13.70 -10.82
C SER A 262 -4.30 13.12 -12.07
N GLY A 263 -4.75 11.94 -12.45
CA GLY A 263 -4.28 11.24 -13.64
C GLY A 263 -4.94 9.86 -13.75
N GLU A 264 -4.33 8.98 -14.50
CA GLU A 264 -4.83 7.63 -14.67
C GLU A 264 -3.71 6.68 -15.09
N GLY A 265 -3.89 5.40 -14.80
CA GLY A 265 -3.09 4.33 -15.35
C GLY A 265 -1.85 4.00 -14.54
N ALA A 266 -1.82 4.23 -13.23
CA ALA A 266 -0.81 3.65 -12.37
C ALA A 266 -0.69 2.14 -12.65
N HIS A 267 0.53 1.65 -12.92
CA HIS A 267 0.86 0.27 -13.31
C HIS A 267 0.26 -0.24 -14.64
N ALA A 268 -0.54 0.57 -15.37
CA ALA A 268 -1.15 0.17 -16.65
C ALA A 268 -0.24 0.46 -17.86
N ASP A 269 -0.65 -0.04 -19.04
CA ASP A 269 0.07 0.20 -20.30
C ASP A 269 -0.11 1.62 -20.88
N VAL A 270 -1.06 2.38 -20.35
CA VAL A 270 -1.25 3.80 -20.63
C VAL A 270 -1.30 4.53 -19.30
N GLU A 271 -0.37 5.43 -19.08
CA GLU A 271 -0.26 6.21 -17.86
C GLU A 271 -0.08 7.69 -18.22
N TRP A 272 -0.81 8.55 -17.51
CA TRP A 272 -0.72 10.00 -17.69
C TRP A 272 -1.12 10.74 -16.40
N VAL A 273 -0.55 11.94 -16.24
CA VAL A 273 -0.88 12.90 -15.19
C VAL A 273 -1.41 14.19 -15.78
N ASP A 274 -2.38 14.82 -15.14
CA ASP A 274 -2.87 16.15 -15.50
C ASP A 274 -1.91 17.24 -14.98
N VAL A 275 -1.42 18.07 -15.90
CA VAL A 275 -0.41 19.11 -15.59
C VAL A 275 -0.96 20.18 -14.64
N ALA A 276 -2.20 20.61 -14.84
CA ALA A 276 -2.79 21.68 -14.01
C ALA A 276 -2.96 21.20 -12.54
N THR A 277 -3.29 19.92 -12.35
CA THR A 277 -3.40 19.36 -10.98
C THR A 277 -2.03 19.19 -10.33
N ALA A 278 -0.99 18.82 -11.10
CA ALA A 278 0.38 18.79 -10.60
C ALA A 278 0.88 20.19 -10.20
N GLU A 279 0.58 21.23 -11.01
CA GLU A 279 0.85 22.64 -10.67
C GLU A 279 0.07 23.09 -9.42
N ARG A 280 -1.19 22.64 -9.26
CA ARG A 280 -1.97 22.90 -8.04
C ARG A 280 -1.30 22.31 -6.80
N CYS A 281 -0.73 21.10 -6.90
CA CYS A 281 0.03 20.46 -5.82
C CYS A 281 1.22 21.32 -5.38
N VAL A 282 1.98 21.93 -6.30
CA VAL A 282 3.07 22.85 -5.93
C VAL A 282 2.58 23.95 -4.99
N SER A 283 1.45 24.57 -5.33
CA SER A 283 0.86 25.65 -4.51
C SER A 283 0.43 25.16 -3.14
N VAL A 284 -0.16 23.96 -3.05
CA VAL A 284 -0.58 23.37 -1.77
C VAL A 284 0.65 23.07 -0.91
N TYR A 285 1.71 22.48 -1.47
CA TYR A 285 2.93 22.15 -0.71
C TYR A 285 3.67 23.40 -0.21
N VAL A 286 3.74 24.46 -1.04
CA VAL A 286 4.31 25.75 -0.63
C VAL A 286 3.51 26.36 0.52
N ASN A 287 2.19 26.41 0.41
CA ASN A 287 1.33 26.98 1.44
C ASN A 287 1.36 26.16 2.74
N ALA A 288 1.37 24.83 2.62
CA ALA A 288 1.50 23.93 3.77
C ALA A 288 2.83 24.15 4.51
N ALA A 289 3.95 24.20 3.78
CA ALA A 289 5.25 24.49 4.38
C ALA A 289 5.26 25.90 5.01
N THR A 290 4.69 26.89 4.36
CA THR A 290 4.63 28.27 4.87
C THR A 290 3.82 28.34 6.16
N GLU A 291 2.71 27.63 6.28
CA GLU A 291 1.86 27.64 7.49
C GLU A 291 2.47 26.80 8.62
N LEU A 292 2.97 25.60 8.31
CA LEU A 292 3.41 24.63 9.32
C LEU A 292 4.87 24.84 9.78
N CYS A 293 5.70 25.58 9.03
CA CYS A 293 7.08 25.88 9.38
C CYS A 293 7.28 27.32 9.87
N ASN A 294 6.25 28.05 10.23
CA ASN A 294 6.26 29.40 10.85
C ASN A 294 5.55 29.39 12.22
#